data_4946279ba3d9ac0a5c128b37836f0c39
#
_entry.id   4946279ba3d9ac0a5c128b37836f0c39
#
_cell.length_a   1.000
_cell.length_b   1.000
_cell.length_c   1.000
_cell.angle_alpha   90.00
_cell.angle_beta   90.00
_cell.angle_gamma   90.00
#
_symmetry.space_group_name_H-M   'P 1'
#
loop_
_entity.id
_entity.type
_entity.pdbx_description
1 polymer ?
#
loop_
_entity_poly.entity_id
_entity_poly.type
_entity_poly.pdbx_seq_one_letter_code
_entity_poly.pdbx_strand_id
1 'polypeptide(L)'
;SAQVFRRGLEELNPAVFVTILDLIQGNALYRGEEHKASLLAFQALQNSYLALTTAAAKNTFVWANATKPATRLRNTAIGTLVQDLSDGVDLERAVASFEAKVAPTNYKRTSALITPAMVKQAMTTINEMGLESALERRFATIHDISVNNVLWVDGSVQGQMKGGIENLLMEAAAPVASSSKQVPEEITIDDFMAHVVPKAKSIDAFVAGSMQSNFMSLTAPVHADAKQLFKWDNNFGWSYNGNITDSIKEKVKRAGGNTNAKLRVSLNWFNPDDLDIHCYAPEGHIAFNNKCGVLDVDMNAWGPKSATDPVENLSWVNPRDGKYRVAVHQYTCRTKDRPGFVIEVENNGQLSQYSYQNAVSNTVEAIAFTVKGGVITNLSVCPGLVGGGISQEKWGITTEQFVKVNTLMFSPNHWDGQCTGNKHWFFLLDDCLNDEPARGLYNEFLLPELNTHRKVFEVLGSKTMCQPTQEQLSGLGFSSTKGASLLVQVTNDTTRKTYNISF
;
A
#
# COMPACT_ATOMS: atom_id res chain seq x y z
N SER A 1 -40.80 -10.14 26.41
CA SER A 1 -39.35 -10.47 26.58
C SER A 1 -39.05 -11.95 26.39
N ALA A 2 -39.82 -12.89 26.95
CA ALA A 2 -39.55 -14.34 26.81
C ALA A 2 -39.54 -14.81 25.34
N GLN A 3 -40.46 -14.34 24.49
CA GLN A 3 -40.45 -14.68 23.06
C GLN A 3 -39.23 -14.16 22.31
N VAL A 4 -38.82 -12.92 22.57
CA VAL A 4 -37.62 -12.34 21.95
C VAL A 4 -36.38 -13.12 22.38
N PHE A 5 -36.30 -13.50 23.65
CA PHE A 5 -35.23 -14.31 24.17
C PHE A 5 -35.18 -15.68 23.51
N ARG A 6 -36.34 -16.36 23.41
CA ARG A 6 -36.43 -17.66 22.73
C ARG A 6 -35.93 -17.57 21.29
N ARG A 7 -36.43 -16.61 20.53
CA ARG A 7 -35.96 -16.35 19.15
C ARG A 7 -34.47 -16.12 19.07
N GLY A 8 -33.90 -15.36 20.00
CA GLY A 8 -32.45 -15.18 20.08
C GLY A 8 -31.70 -16.49 20.29
N LEU A 9 -32.20 -17.38 21.18
CA LEU A 9 -31.57 -18.65 21.44
C LEU A 9 -31.64 -19.63 20.24
N GLU A 10 -32.69 -19.55 19.42
CA GLU A 10 -32.97 -20.45 18.30
C GLU A 10 -32.44 -19.93 16.95
N GLU A 11 -32.51 -18.62 16.71
CA GLU A 11 -32.19 -18.01 15.42
C GLU A 11 -30.73 -17.51 15.31
N LEU A 12 -30.09 -17.13 16.43
CA LEU A 12 -28.72 -16.66 16.38
C LEU A 12 -27.72 -17.83 16.30
N ASN A 13 -26.82 -17.76 15.32
CA ASN A 13 -25.84 -18.82 15.12
C ASN A 13 -24.72 -18.74 16.19
N PRO A 14 -24.48 -19.83 16.97
CA PRO A 14 -23.42 -19.86 17.99
C PRO A 14 -22.01 -19.52 17.45
N ALA A 15 -21.69 -19.90 16.22
CA ALA A 15 -20.40 -19.64 15.59
C ALA A 15 -20.15 -18.13 15.38
N VAL A 16 -21.21 -17.34 15.19
CA VAL A 16 -21.12 -15.87 15.00
C VAL A 16 -20.62 -15.19 16.27
N PHE A 17 -20.98 -15.69 17.45
CA PHE A 17 -20.47 -15.13 18.71
C PHE A 17 -18.95 -15.26 18.81
N VAL A 18 -18.40 -16.38 18.38
CA VAL A 18 -16.94 -16.59 18.34
C VAL A 18 -16.30 -15.57 17.39
N THR A 19 -16.85 -15.41 16.20
CA THR A 19 -16.37 -14.43 15.21
C THR A 19 -16.36 -13.00 15.78
N ILE A 20 -17.44 -12.57 16.41
CA ILE A 20 -17.55 -11.21 16.98
C ILE A 20 -16.58 -11.02 18.15
N LEU A 21 -16.44 -12.02 19.02
CA LEU A 21 -15.50 -11.98 20.15
C LEU A 21 -14.04 -11.90 19.65
N ASP A 22 -13.71 -12.62 18.58
CA ASP A 22 -12.40 -12.53 17.92
C ASP A 22 -12.15 -11.12 17.34
N LEU A 23 -13.14 -10.51 16.71
CA LEU A 23 -13.06 -9.13 16.21
C LEU A 23 -12.87 -8.13 17.36
N ILE A 24 -13.56 -8.32 18.48
CA ILE A 24 -13.39 -7.49 19.68
C ILE A 24 -11.97 -7.63 20.22
N GLN A 25 -11.47 -8.85 20.35
CA GLN A 25 -10.12 -9.11 20.82
C GLN A 25 -9.05 -8.50 19.91
N GLY A 26 -9.26 -8.56 18.60
CA GLY A 26 -8.43 -7.90 17.59
C GLY A 26 -8.61 -6.38 17.48
N ASN A 27 -9.44 -5.78 18.33
CA ASN A 27 -9.77 -4.36 18.33
C ASN A 27 -10.33 -3.86 16.97
N ALA A 28 -11.07 -4.71 16.28
CA ALA A 28 -11.63 -4.45 14.96
C ALA A 28 -13.07 -3.89 14.98
N LEU A 29 -13.73 -3.83 16.15
CA LEU A 29 -15.07 -3.26 16.31
C LEU A 29 -15.04 -1.97 17.12
N TYR A 30 -15.76 -0.95 16.67
CA TYR A 30 -15.93 0.30 17.40
C TYR A 30 -16.49 0.05 18.80
N ARG A 31 -15.72 0.43 19.85
CA ARG A 31 -16.06 0.24 21.27
C ARG A 31 -16.49 -1.20 21.59
N GLY A 32 -15.92 -2.19 20.91
CA GLY A 32 -16.32 -3.59 21.01
C GLY A 32 -16.26 -4.17 22.42
N GLU A 33 -15.27 -3.77 23.22
CA GLU A 33 -15.10 -4.25 24.61
C GLU A 33 -16.33 -3.98 25.49
N GLU A 34 -17.11 -2.94 25.22
CA GLU A 34 -18.32 -2.62 25.97
C GLU A 34 -19.42 -3.67 25.79
N HIS A 35 -19.38 -4.42 24.69
CA HIS A 35 -20.38 -5.45 24.38
C HIS A 35 -19.95 -6.85 24.79
N LYS A 36 -18.68 -7.07 25.14
CA LYS A 36 -18.09 -8.39 25.42
C LYS A 36 -18.82 -9.16 26.52
N ALA A 37 -19.08 -8.49 27.64
CA ALA A 37 -19.76 -9.10 28.76
C ALA A 37 -21.18 -9.61 28.39
N SER A 38 -21.94 -8.81 27.63
CA SER A 38 -23.29 -9.17 27.17
C SER A 38 -23.29 -10.32 26.19
N LEU A 39 -22.31 -10.35 25.27
CA LEU A 39 -22.13 -11.45 24.30
C LEU A 39 -21.80 -12.76 25.01
N LEU A 40 -20.84 -12.75 25.93
CA LEU A 40 -20.44 -13.93 26.70
C LEU A 40 -21.59 -14.46 27.56
N ALA A 41 -22.33 -13.57 28.23
CA ALA A 41 -23.48 -13.96 29.04
C ALA A 41 -24.60 -14.58 28.21
N PHE A 42 -24.89 -14.04 27.01
CA PHE A 42 -25.88 -14.64 26.11
C PHE A 42 -25.40 -15.97 25.56
N GLN A 43 -24.15 -16.07 25.13
CA GLN A 43 -23.56 -17.32 24.62
C GLN A 43 -23.64 -18.44 25.67
N ALA A 44 -23.36 -18.15 26.95
CA ALA A 44 -23.51 -19.12 28.02
C ALA A 44 -24.96 -19.62 28.17
N LEU A 45 -25.94 -18.70 28.09
CA LEU A 45 -27.36 -19.06 28.12
C LEU A 45 -27.76 -19.89 26.89
N GLN A 46 -27.26 -19.55 25.72
CA GLN A 46 -27.54 -20.28 24.48
C GLN A 46 -26.95 -21.69 24.54
N ASN A 47 -25.73 -21.86 24.99
CA ASN A 47 -25.10 -23.16 25.14
C ASN A 47 -25.91 -24.06 26.12
N SER A 48 -26.35 -23.49 27.24
CA SER A 48 -27.20 -24.21 28.19
C SER A 48 -28.55 -24.61 27.59
N TYR A 49 -29.15 -23.71 26.78
CA TYR A 49 -30.43 -23.98 26.10
C TYR A 49 -30.30 -25.09 25.05
N LEU A 50 -29.22 -25.02 24.24
CA LEU A 50 -28.98 -26.00 23.16
C LEU A 50 -28.69 -27.42 23.72
N ALA A 51 -28.16 -27.52 24.91
CA ALA A 51 -27.94 -28.81 25.60
C ALA A 51 -29.23 -29.46 26.08
N LEU A 52 -30.37 -28.74 26.12
CA LEU A 52 -31.65 -29.30 26.54
C LEU A 52 -32.32 -30.06 25.37
N THR A 53 -32.81 -31.28 25.68
CA THR A 53 -33.37 -32.18 24.67
C THR A 53 -34.88 -32.13 24.54
N THR A 54 -35.60 -31.68 25.59
CA THR A 54 -37.08 -31.67 25.60
C THR A 54 -37.64 -30.27 25.45
N ALA A 55 -38.77 -30.14 24.78
CA ALA A 55 -39.50 -28.89 24.61
C ALA A 55 -39.95 -28.29 25.97
N ALA A 56 -40.31 -29.13 26.93
CA ALA A 56 -40.71 -28.71 28.25
C ALA A 56 -39.54 -28.09 29.05
N ALA A 57 -38.34 -28.72 28.99
CA ALA A 57 -37.14 -28.19 29.61
C ALA A 57 -36.70 -26.85 28.97
N LYS A 58 -36.75 -26.76 27.65
CA LYS A 58 -36.48 -25.54 26.90
C LYS A 58 -37.44 -24.41 27.27
N ASN A 59 -38.73 -24.71 27.39
CA ASN A 59 -39.75 -23.74 27.77
C ASN A 59 -39.49 -23.21 29.21
N THR A 60 -39.25 -24.12 30.17
CA THR A 60 -38.92 -23.78 31.55
C THR A 60 -37.64 -22.90 31.61
N PHE A 61 -36.64 -23.27 30.85
CA PHE A 61 -35.39 -22.52 30.79
C PHE A 61 -35.61 -21.08 30.33
N VAL A 62 -36.40 -20.87 29.27
CA VAL A 62 -36.71 -19.55 28.74
C VAL A 62 -37.36 -18.66 29.82
N TRP A 63 -38.39 -19.19 30.49
CA TRP A 63 -39.12 -18.44 31.52
C TRP A 63 -38.24 -18.16 32.73
N ALA A 64 -37.48 -19.12 33.19
CA ALA A 64 -36.58 -18.97 34.35
C ALA A 64 -35.48 -17.90 34.13
N ASN A 65 -35.08 -17.67 32.88
CA ASN A 65 -34.01 -16.72 32.54
C ASN A 65 -34.50 -15.40 31.90
N ALA A 66 -35.81 -15.25 31.59
CA ALA A 66 -36.37 -14.14 30.81
C ALA A 66 -36.13 -12.73 31.39
N THR A 67 -35.79 -12.63 32.67
CA THR A 67 -35.55 -11.34 33.37
C THR A 67 -34.06 -10.91 33.36
N LYS A 68 -33.14 -11.79 32.95
CA LYS A 68 -31.72 -11.47 32.91
C LYS A 68 -31.44 -10.41 31.83
N PRO A 69 -30.53 -9.44 32.09
CA PRO A 69 -30.21 -8.37 31.13
C PRO A 69 -29.75 -8.90 29.76
N ALA A 70 -28.94 -9.98 29.75
CA ALA A 70 -28.41 -10.57 28.51
C ALA A 70 -29.51 -11.05 27.54
N THR A 71 -30.72 -11.38 28.03
CA THR A 71 -31.81 -11.85 27.18
C THR A 71 -32.33 -10.82 26.18
N ARG A 72 -31.98 -9.55 26.38
CA ARG A 72 -32.31 -8.43 25.47
C ARG A 72 -31.30 -8.19 24.37
N LEU A 73 -30.23 -9.02 24.30
CA LEU A 73 -29.12 -8.84 23.35
C LEU A 73 -29.62 -8.58 21.93
N ARG A 74 -30.61 -9.33 21.44
CA ARG A 74 -31.15 -9.21 20.07
C ARG A 74 -31.62 -7.80 19.72
N ASN A 75 -32.11 -7.03 20.71
CA ASN A 75 -32.63 -5.67 20.52
C ASN A 75 -31.55 -4.57 20.69
N THR A 76 -30.30 -4.95 20.75
CA THR A 76 -29.17 -4.02 20.83
C THR A 76 -28.47 -3.89 19.49
N ALA A 77 -27.64 -2.86 19.33
CA ALA A 77 -26.85 -2.68 18.12
C ALA A 77 -25.94 -3.86 17.85
N ILE A 78 -25.26 -4.40 18.89
CA ILE A 78 -24.42 -5.59 18.75
C ILE A 78 -25.24 -6.83 18.47
N GLY A 79 -26.45 -6.93 19.00
CA GLY A 79 -27.39 -8.02 18.69
C GLY A 79 -27.87 -7.99 17.25
N THR A 80 -28.00 -6.82 16.64
CA THR A 80 -28.28 -6.68 15.21
C THR A 80 -27.10 -7.22 14.39
N LEU A 81 -25.84 -6.92 14.78
CA LEU A 81 -24.67 -7.47 14.12
C LEU A 81 -24.64 -9.00 14.19
N VAL A 82 -24.95 -9.57 15.37
CA VAL A 82 -25.08 -11.04 15.52
C VAL A 82 -26.14 -11.60 14.59
N GLN A 83 -27.29 -10.92 14.49
CA GLN A 83 -28.40 -11.34 13.61
C GLN A 83 -27.97 -11.27 12.13
N ASP A 84 -27.43 -10.14 11.68
CA ASP A 84 -27.01 -9.96 10.29
C ASP A 84 -26.02 -11.05 9.85
N LEU A 85 -25.03 -11.35 10.68
CA LEU A 85 -24.06 -12.42 10.41
C LEU A 85 -24.70 -13.81 10.46
N SER A 86 -25.68 -14.04 11.36
CA SER A 86 -26.43 -15.32 11.44
C SER A 86 -27.29 -15.53 10.20
N ASP A 87 -27.80 -14.45 9.61
CA ASP A 87 -28.58 -14.45 8.37
C ASP A 87 -27.70 -14.53 7.11
N GLY A 88 -26.39 -14.64 7.27
CA GLY A 88 -25.43 -14.80 6.15
C GLY A 88 -25.02 -13.50 5.47
N VAL A 89 -25.27 -12.33 6.07
CA VAL A 89 -24.77 -11.08 5.56
C VAL A 89 -23.24 -11.07 5.60
N ASP A 90 -22.59 -10.57 4.54
CA ASP A 90 -21.15 -10.48 4.46
C ASP A 90 -20.56 -9.69 5.64
N LEU A 91 -19.44 -10.18 6.18
CA LEU A 91 -18.79 -9.63 7.39
C LEU A 91 -18.51 -8.13 7.27
N GLU A 92 -17.96 -7.70 6.16
CA GLU A 92 -17.61 -6.28 5.92
C GLU A 92 -18.88 -5.42 5.94
N ARG A 93 -19.94 -5.88 5.28
CA ARG A 93 -21.22 -5.18 5.20
C ARG A 93 -21.95 -5.14 6.54
N ALA A 94 -21.96 -6.25 7.28
CA ALA A 94 -22.57 -6.33 8.60
C ALA A 94 -21.89 -5.40 9.60
N VAL A 95 -20.56 -5.38 9.63
CA VAL A 95 -19.80 -4.50 10.51
C VAL A 95 -19.95 -3.04 10.09
N ALA A 96 -19.97 -2.71 8.80
CA ALA A 96 -20.25 -1.35 8.33
C ALA A 96 -21.64 -0.86 8.77
N SER A 97 -22.65 -1.74 8.73
CA SER A 97 -24.00 -1.43 9.24
C SER A 97 -24.02 -1.19 10.75
N PHE A 98 -23.27 -1.98 11.51
CA PHE A 98 -23.11 -1.78 12.95
C PHE A 98 -22.42 -0.43 13.24
N GLU A 99 -21.30 -0.14 12.59
CA GLU A 99 -20.56 1.12 12.74
C GLU A 99 -21.44 2.34 12.42
N ALA A 100 -22.24 2.27 11.36
CA ALA A 100 -23.15 3.33 11.00
C ALA A 100 -24.20 3.66 12.10
N LYS A 101 -24.52 2.69 12.96
CA LYS A 101 -25.49 2.86 14.07
C LYS A 101 -24.85 3.38 15.36
N VAL A 102 -23.58 3.05 15.61
CA VAL A 102 -22.96 3.29 16.94
C VAL A 102 -21.77 4.24 16.88
N ALA A 103 -21.12 4.39 15.73
CA ALA A 103 -19.94 5.22 15.59
C ALA A 103 -20.29 6.65 15.11
N PRO A 104 -19.48 7.65 15.44
CA PRO A 104 -19.57 8.97 14.84
C PRO A 104 -19.44 8.91 13.30
N THR A 105 -20.04 9.87 12.61
CA THR A 105 -20.05 9.92 11.13
C THR A 105 -18.65 10.00 10.50
N ASN A 106 -17.68 10.51 11.23
CA ASN A 106 -16.28 10.62 10.83
C ASN A 106 -15.40 9.44 11.29
N TYR A 107 -15.98 8.43 11.93
CA TYR A 107 -15.25 7.24 12.34
C TYR A 107 -14.73 6.47 11.13
N LYS A 108 -13.46 6.07 11.19
CA LYS A 108 -12.83 5.16 10.23
C LYS A 108 -12.17 4.01 10.98
N ARG A 109 -12.48 2.79 10.57
CA ARG A 109 -11.90 1.58 11.14
C ARG A 109 -10.42 1.49 10.79
N THR A 110 -9.58 1.32 11.80
CA THR A 110 -8.11 1.25 11.66
C THR A 110 -7.59 -0.17 11.48
N SER A 111 -8.39 -1.17 11.85
CA SER A 111 -8.00 -2.58 11.80
C SER A 111 -8.77 -3.33 10.71
N ALA A 112 -8.11 -4.25 10.01
CA ALA A 112 -8.77 -5.16 9.09
C ALA A 112 -9.67 -6.17 9.85
N LEU A 113 -10.76 -6.61 9.19
CA LEU A 113 -11.68 -7.62 9.74
C LEU A 113 -11.14 -9.02 9.47
N ILE A 114 -10.18 -9.47 10.28
CA ILE A 114 -9.53 -10.78 10.14
C ILE A 114 -9.68 -11.55 11.46
N THR A 115 -10.20 -12.78 11.36
CA THR A 115 -10.37 -13.67 12.50
C THR A 115 -9.38 -14.84 12.45
N PRO A 116 -9.05 -15.48 13.60
CA PRO A 116 -8.23 -16.69 13.61
C PRO A 116 -8.79 -17.81 12.71
N ALA A 117 -10.10 -17.94 12.60
CA ALA A 117 -10.74 -18.89 11.69
C ALA A 117 -10.43 -18.61 10.22
N MET A 118 -10.45 -17.34 9.80
CA MET A 118 -10.07 -16.93 8.44
C MET A 118 -8.60 -17.26 8.15
N VAL A 119 -7.70 -17.01 9.10
CA VAL A 119 -6.28 -17.35 8.98
C VAL A 119 -6.10 -18.86 8.83
N LYS A 120 -6.77 -19.66 9.67
CA LYS A 120 -6.73 -21.13 9.58
C LYS A 120 -7.24 -21.65 8.24
N GLN A 121 -8.34 -21.11 7.76
CA GLN A 121 -8.91 -21.50 6.46
C GLN A 121 -7.97 -21.16 5.30
N ALA A 122 -7.36 -19.98 5.31
CA ALA A 122 -6.37 -19.58 4.31
C ALA A 122 -5.14 -20.51 4.33
N MET A 123 -4.62 -20.83 5.51
CA MET A 123 -3.50 -21.77 5.66
C MET A 123 -3.85 -23.18 5.17
N THR A 124 -5.08 -23.65 5.40
CA THR A 124 -5.55 -24.92 4.85
C THR A 124 -5.50 -24.91 3.33
N THR A 125 -6.04 -23.88 2.68
CA THR A 125 -6.00 -23.74 1.21
C THR A 125 -4.55 -23.69 0.69
N ILE A 126 -3.69 -22.93 1.33
CA ILE A 126 -2.26 -22.82 0.98
C ILE A 126 -1.57 -24.19 1.04
N ASN A 127 -1.83 -24.96 2.11
CA ASN A 127 -1.23 -26.29 2.30
C ASN A 127 -1.78 -27.30 1.29
N GLU A 128 -3.09 -27.30 1.02
CA GLU A 128 -3.72 -28.18 0.02
C GLU A 128 -3.18 -27.90 -1.39
N MET A 129 -2.90 -26.64 -1.72
CA MET A 129 -2.28 -26.26 -3.00
C MET A 129 -0.77 -26.52 -3.02
N GLY A 130 -0.13 -26.78 -1.88
CA GLY A 130 1.32 -26.95 -1.74
C GLY A 130 2.09 -25.66 -1.96
N LEU A 131 1.54 -24.52 -1.56
CA LEU A 131 2.10 -23.17 -1.76
C LEU A 131 2.86 -22.64 -0.55
N GLU A 132 3.02 -23.43 0.52
CA GLU A 132 3.65 -22.96 1.76
C GLU A 132 5.06 -22.43 1.53
N SER A 133 5.87 -23.15 0.75
CA SER A 133 7.23 -22.74 0.40
C SER A 133 7.28 -21.49 -0.51
N ALA A 134 6.20 -21.17 -1.20
CA ALA A 134 6.11 -19.99 -2.08
C ALA A 134 5.87 -18.69 -1.30
N LEU A 135 5.43 -18.77 -0.04
CA LEU A 135 5.17 -17.60 0.81
C LEU A 135 6.46 -16.94 1.31
N GLU A 136 7.53 -17.72 1.50
CA GLU A 136 8.81 -17.18 1.94
C GLU A 136 9.49 -16.47 0.78
N ARG A 137 9.68 -15.15 0.95
CA ARG A 137 10.18 -14.26 -0.09
C ARG A 137 11.50 -13.61 0.31
N ARG A 138 12.34 -13.34 -0.67
CA ARG A 138 13.59 -12.59 -0.57
C ARG A 138 13.74 -11.62 -1.73
N PHE A 139 14.67 -10.67 -1.62
CA PHE A 139 15.09 -9.92 -2.80
C PHE A 139 15.75 -10.87 -3.82
N ALA A 140 15.44 -10.64 -5.10
CA ALA A 140 16.12 -11.34 -6.17
C ALA A 140 17.55 -10.80 -6.34
N THR A 141 18.44 -11.67 -6.78
CA THR A 141 19.82 -11.33 -7.11
C THR A 141 20.08 -11.50 -8.60
N ILE A 142 21.20 -10.99 -9.08
CA ILE A 142 21.59 -11.11 -10.49
C ILE A 142 21.70 -12.58 -10.93
N HIS A 143 22.06 -13.48 -10.02
CA HIS A 143 22.17 -14.91 -10.30
C HIS A 143 20.82 -15.62 -10.49
N ASP A 144 19.74 -15.00 -10.07
CA ASP A 144 18.38 -15.53 -10.25
C ASP A 144 17.85 -15.30 -11.67
N ILE A 145 18.36 -14.27 -12.36
CA ILE A 145 17.83 -13.78 -13.63
C ILE A 145 18.54 -14.41 -14.81
N SER A 146 17.76 -14.89 -15.78
CA SER A 146 18.27 -15.36 -17.06
C SER A 146 18.45 -14.19 -18.03
N VAL A 147 19.47 -14.26 -18.89
CA VAL A 147 19.65 -13.30 -20.00
C VAL A 147 18.44 -13.24 -20.92
N ASN A 148 17.60 -14.27 -20.95
CA ASN A 148 16.36 -14.30 -21.73
C ASN A 148 15.22 -13.47 -21.11
N ASN A 149 15.35 -13.07 -19.85
CA ASN A 149 14.36 -12.26 -19.13
C ASN A 149 14.67 -10.76 -19.19
N VAL A 150 15.83 -10.38 -19.75
CA VAL A 150 16.25 -8.98 -19.83
C VAL A 150 16.11 -8.42 -21.24
N LEU A 151 15.87 -7.12 -21.31
CA LEU A 151 15.83 -6.36 -22.56
C LEU A 151 17.21 -5.84 -22.93
N TRP A 152 17.99 -5.52 -21.91
CA TRP A 152 19.39 -5.10 -22.03
C TRP A 152 20.10 -5.35 -20.69
N VAL A 153 21.39 -5.66 -20.78
CA VAL A 153 22.26 -5.86 -19.60
C VAL A 153 23.63 -5.30 -19.89
N ASP A 154 24.22 -4.63 -18.91
CA ASP A 154 25.60 -4.17 -18.97
C ASP A 154 26.57 -5.36 -19.01
N GLY A 155 27.61 -5.28 -19.85
CA GLY A 155 28.60 -6.34 -20.00
C GLY A 155 29.30 -6.73 -18.68
N SER A 156 29.41 -5.80 -17.71
CA SER A 156 30.04 -6.06 -16.41
C SER A 156 29.26 -7.05 -15.53
N VAL A 157 27.96 -7.19 -15.73
CA VAL A 157 27.09 -8.06 -14.94
C VAL A 157 26.52 -9.25 -15.72
N GLN A 158 26.58 -9.20 -17.05
CA GLN A 158 26.01 -10.24 -17.93
C GLN A 158 26.50 -11.64 -17.58
N GLY A 159 27.78 -11.80 -17.30
CA GLY A 159 28.38 -13.10 -16.96
C GLY A 159 27.90 -13.72 -15.66
N GLN A 160 27.27 -12.94 -14.79
CA GLN A 160 26.70 -13.40 -13.52
C GLN A 160 25.28 -13.94 -13.66
N MET A 161 24.62 -13.65 -14.78
CA MET A 161 23.27 -14.11 -15.07
C MET A 161 23.26 -15.55 -15.58
N LYS A 162 22.12 -16.25 -15.42
CA LYS A 162 21.89 -17.57 -16.02
C LYS A 162 21.98 -17.49 -17.55
N GLY A 163 22.86 -18.28 -18.14
CA GLY A 163 23.13 -18.28 -19.58
C GLY A 163 24.00 -17.12 -20.08
N GLY A 164 24.52 -16.27 -19.18
CA GLY A 164 25.31 -15.08 -19.54
C GLY A 164 26.73 -15.39 -20.04
N ILE A 165 27.35 -16.49 -19.58
CA ILE A 165 28.75 -16.85 -19.92
C ILE A 165 28.92 -17.17 -21.40
N GLU A 166 27.90 -17.73 -22.03
CA GLU A 166 27.95 -18.10 -23.46
C GLU A 166 28.01 -16.89 -24.38
N ASN A 167 27.49 -15.72 -23.91
CA ASN A 167 27.42 -14.49 -24.69
C ASN A 167 28.59 -13.52 -24.45
N LEU A 168 29.41 -13.74 -23.42
CA LEU A 168 30.54 -12.85 -23.04
C LEU A 168 31.75 -12.89 -23.99
N LEU A 169 31.83 -13.85 -24.88
CA LEU A 169 32.98 -14.04 -25.77
C LEU A 169 33.07 -13.02 -26.93
N MET A 170 32.17 -12.04 -27.03
CA MET A 170 32.10 -11.14 -28.18
C MET A 170 32.26 -9.65 -27.88
N GLU A 171 32.55 -9.19 -26.67
CA GLU A 171 32.63 -7.74 -26.40
C GLU A 171 34.02 -7.25 -25.98
N ALA A 172 34.65 -6.43 -26.84
CA ALA A 172 35.82 -5.64 -26.51
C ALA A 172 35.42 -4.26 -25.95
N ALA A 173 36.19 -3.74 -24.98
CA ALA A 173 35.95 -2.46 -24.34
C ALA A 173 35.88 -1.29 -25.33
N ALA A 174 34.84 -0.47 -25.24
CA ALA A 174 34.63 0.70 -26.10
C ALA A 174 35.34 1.97 -25.53
N PRO A 175 35.79 2.88 -26.40
CA PRO A 175 36.38 4.17 -25.98
C PRO A 175 35.34 5.12 -25.40
N VAL A 176 35.77 5.94 -24.42
CA VAL A 176 34.93 6.93 -23.75
C VAL A 176 34.57 8.07 -24.70
N ALA A 177 33.30 8.25 -24.98
CA ALA A 177 32.80 9.36 -25.81
C ALA A 177 32.75 10.68 -25.02
N SER A 178 33.10 11.80 -25.66
CA SER A 178 33.04 13.12 -25.06
C SER A 178 31.60 13.60 -24.88
N SER A 179 31.29 14.19 -23.71
CA SER A 179 29.97 14.75 -23.42
C SER A 179 29.78 16.11 -24.08
N SER A 180 28.83 16.26 -24.99
CA SER A 180 28.29 17.56 -25.39
C SER A 180 26.98 17.83 -24.63
N LYS A 181 26.77 19.09 -24.19
CA LYS A 181 25.48 19.55 -23.65
C LYS A 181 24.45 19.58 -24.81
N GLN A 182 23.81 18.46 -25.05
CA GLN A 182 22.71 18.34 -26.04
C GLN A 182 21.36 18.44 -25.34
N VAL A 183 20.41 19.10 -26.03
CA VAL A 183 19.00 19.06 -25.62
C VAL A 183 18.54 17.61 -25.69
N PRO A 184 17.85 17.07 -24.66
CA PRO A 184 17.34 15.71 -24.69
C PRO A 184 16.40 15.50 -25.87
N GLU A 185 16.52 14.35 -26.54
CA GLU A 185 15.57 13.93 -27.54
C GLU A 185 14.37 13.27 -26.89
N GLU A 186 13.17 13.74 -27.23
CA GLU A 186 11.92 13.11 -26.78
C GLU A 186 11.71 11.79 -27.54
N ILE A 187 11.44 10.71 -26.80
CA ILE A 187 11.25 9.38 -27.36
C ILE A 187 10.22 8.59 -26.55
N THR A 188 9.41 7.78 -27.21
CA THR A 188 8.54 6.82 -26.53
C THR A 188 9.36 5.63 -26.02
N ILE A 189 8.88 4.95 -24.98
CA ILE A 189 9.56 3.74 -24.49
C ILE A 189 9.65 2.66 -25.57
N ASP A 190 8.63 2.51 -26.41
CA ASP A 190 8.61 1.51 -27.47
C ASP A 190 9.67 1.82 -28.53
N ASP A 191 9.79 3.08 -28.96
CA ASP A 191 10.82 3.52 -29.92
C ASP A 191 12.23 3.43 -29.29
N PHE A 192 12.36 3.77 -28.02
CA PHE A 192 13.62 3.62 -27.27
C PHE A 192 14.07 2.15 -27.26
N MET A 193 13.15 1.23 -26.95
CA MET A 193 13.42 -0.20 -26.96
C MET A 193 13.77 -0.74 -28.35
N ALA A 194 13.10 -0.26 -29.38
CA ALA A 194 13.28 -0.74 -30.75
C ALA A 194 14.56 -0.21 -31.44
N HIS A 195 14.93 1.05 -31.17
CA HIS A 195 15.93 1.75 -31.97
C HIS A 195 17.19 2.17 -31.21
N VAL A 196 17.11 2.35 -29.89
CA VAL A 196 18.23 2.83 -29.05
C VAL A 196 18.89 1.69 -28.29
N VAL A 197 18.11 0.93 -27.55
CA VAL A 197 18.60 -0.15 -26.69
C VAL A 197 19.47 -1.20 -27.42
N PRO A 198 19.15 -1.66 -28.63
CA PRO A 198 19.96 -2.65 -29.31
C PRO A 198 21.40 -2.21 -29.65
N LYS A 199 21.64 -0.88 -29.62
CA LYS A 199 22.95 -0.28 -29.92
C LYS A 199 23.65 0.26 -28.68
N ALA A 200 23.00 0.19 -27.50
CA ALA A 200 23.49 0.76 -26.27
C ALA A 200 24.64 -0.07 -25.69
N LYS A 201 25.76 0.58 -25.39
CA LYS A 201 26.90 0.02 -24.64
C LYS A 201 26.79 0.33 -23.15
N SER A 202 26.30 1.49 -22.81
CA SER A 202 25.94 1.85 -21.43
C SER A 202 24.70 2.73 -21.39
N ILE A 203 23.94 2.62 -20.32
CA ILE A 203 22.77 3.42 -20.03
C ILE A 203 22.91 4.00 -18.63
N ASP A 204 22.76 5.31 -18.49
CA ASP A 204 22.70 6.00 -17.21
C ASP A 204 21.35 6.68 -17.07
N ALA A 205 20.64 6.44 -15.96
CA ALA A 205 19.34 7.02 -15.68
C ALA A 205 19.47 8.21 -14.73
N PHE A 206 18.80 9.33 -15.02
CA PHE A 206 18.73 10.46 -14.10
C PHE A 206 17.74 10.17 -13.00
N VAL A 207 18.24 10.02 -11.77
CA VAL A 207 17.42 9.72 -10.59
C VAL A 207 16.97 11.03 -9.95
N ALA A 208 15.80 11.52 -10.34
CA ALA A 208 15.25 12.73 -9.77
C ALA A 208 14.76 12.51 -8.32
N GLY A 209 14.89 13.53 -7.46
CA GLY A 209 14.39 13.49 -6.09
C GLY A 209 12.89 13.30 -5.97
N SER A 210 12.13 13.63 -7.03
CA SER A 210 10.69 13.38 -7.13
C SER A 210 10.32 11.91 -7.40
N MET A 211 11.27 11.04 -7.73
CA MET A 211 11.04 9.65 -8.11
C MET A 211 10.97 8.67 -6.93
N GLN A 212 10.63 9.14 -5.71
CA GLN A 212 10.59 8.31 -4.51
C GLN A 212 9.70 7.06 -4.66
N SER A 213 8.55 7.20 -5.31
CA SER A 213 7.62 6.10 -5.54
C SER A 213 7.99 5.20 -6.72
N ASN A 214 8.99 5.56 -7.51
CA ASN A 214 9.50 4.76 -8.62
C ASN A 214 10.58 3.77 -8.19
N PHE A 215 11.21 3.98 -7.03
CA PHE A 215 12.16 3.02 -6.50
C PHE A 215 11.47 1.67 -6.29
N MET A 216 12.09 0.60 -6.74
CA MET A 216 11.55 -0.75 -6.65
C MET A 216 12.65 -1.78 -6.42
N SER A 217 12.26 -2.91 -5.85
CA SER A 217 13.11 -4.09 -5.70
C SER A 217 12.45 -5.30 -6.34
N LEU A 218 13.20 -6.12 -7.03
CA LEU A 218 12.74 -7.40 -7.56
C LEU A 218 12.75 -8.45 -6.45
N THR A 219 11.71 -9.25 -6.36
CA THR A 219 11.56 -10.28 -5.34
C THR A 219 11.47 -11.67 -5.94
N ALA A 220 11.95 -12.67 -5.19
CA ALA A 220 11.96 -14.06 -5.58
C ALA A 220 11.52 -14.95 -4.40
N PRO A 221 11.12 -16.20 -4.63
CA PRO A 221 10.93 -17.15 -3.55
C PRO A 221 12.28 -17.53 -2.92
N VAL A 222 12.27 -17.86 -1.63
CA VAL A 222 13.45 -18.39 -0.94
C VAL A 222 13.81 -19.78 -1.51
N HIS A 223 12.81 -20.61 -1.75
CA HIS A 223 12.95 -21.97 -2.24
C HIS A 223 12.90 -22.02 -3.77
N ALA A 224 13.92 -22.60 -4.39
CA ALA A 224 14.01 -22.66 -5.86
C ALA A 224 12.92 -23.54 -6.51
N ASP A 225 12.37 -24.50 -5.76
CA ASP A 225 11.33 -25.42 -6.17
C ASP A 225 9.92 -24.98 -5.75
N ALA A 226 9.78 -23.74 -5.23
CA ALA A 226 8.51 -23.20 -4.83
C ALA A 226 7.51 -23.18 -6.00
N LYS A 227 6.30 -23.65 -5.73
CA LYS A 227 5.22 -23.62 -6.73
C LYS A 227 4.82 -22.18 -7.04
N GLN A 228 4.27 -22.00 -8.23
CA GLN A 228 3.73 -20.73 -8.72
C GLN A 228 2.66 -20.17 -7.78
N LEU A 229 2.84 -18.92 -7.39
CA LEU A 229 1.97 -18.18 -6.48
C LEU A 229 1.12 -17.12 -7.22
N PHE A 230 1.58 -16.65 -8.38
CA PHE A 230 1.00 -15.55 -9.14
C PHE A 230 0.20 -16.04 -10.35
N LYS A 231 -0.54 -15.11 -10.97
CA LYS A 231 -1.30 -15.34 -12.21
C LYS A 231 -0.43 -15.51 -13.46
N TRP A 232 0.89 -15.35 -13.34
CA TRP A 232 1.88 -15.60 -14.39
C TRP A 232 2.78 -16.78 -14.05
N ASP A 233 3.51 -17.33 -15.01
CA ASP A 233 4.16 -18.65 -14.88
C ASP A 233 5.42 -18.68 -14.04
N ASN A 234 6.10 -17.55 -13.83
CA ASN A 234 7.27 -17.50 -12.97
C ASN A 234 6.92 -17.05 -11.53
N ASN A 235 7.81 -17.30 -10.57
CA ASN A 235 7.60 -16.97 -9.16
C ASN A 235 8.20 -15.61 -8.74
N PHE A 236 8.72 -14.82 -9.68
CA PHE A 236 9.24 -13.51 -9.38
C PHE A 236 8.11 -12.50 -9.19
N GLY A 237 8.35 -11.57 -8.29
CA GLY A 237 7.49 -10.41 -8.04
C GLY A 237 8.35 -9.17 -7.93
N TRP A 238 7.75 -8.05 -7.53
CA TRP A 238 8.45 -6.80 -7.29
C TRP A 238 7.74 -6.02 -6.18
N SER A 239 8.47 -5.11 -5.56
CA SER A 239 7.94 -4.21 -4.54
C SER A 239 8.44 -2.80 -4.80
N TYR A 240 7.51 -1.85 -4.94
CA TYR A 240 7.85 -0.43 -5.01
C TYR A 240 8.12 0.14 -3.61
N ASN A 241 8.95 1.17 -3.56
CA ASN A 241 9.12 1.96 -2.35
C ASN A 241 7.78 2.59 -1.93
N GLY A 242 7.49 2.58 -0.63
CA GLY A 242 6.16 2.97 -0.15
C GLY A 242 5.10 1.96 -0.55
N ASN A 243 5.37 0.70 -0.28
CA ASN A 243 4.53 -0.46 -0.58
C ASN A 243 3.04 -0.16 -0.42
N ILE A 244 2.19 -0.81 -1.23
CA ILE A 244 0.73 -0.58 -1.30
C ILE A 244 0.06 -0.55 0.08
N THR A 245 0.51 -1.36 1.05
CA THR A 245 -0.02 -1.33 2.42
C THR A 245 0.47 -0.17 3.27
N ASP A 246 1.63 0.41 2.93
CA ASP A 246 2.27 1.48 3.69
C ASP A 246 2.28 2.82 2.92
N SER A 247 1.89 2.83 1.64
CA SER A 247 1.80 4.07 0.87
C SER A 247 0.69 4.96 1.45
N ILE A 248 0.97 6.25 1.52
CA ILE A 248 0.00 7.27 1.95
C ILE A 248 -1.27 7.17 1.10
N LYS A 249 -1.13 6.96 -0.20
CA LYS A 249 -2.24 6.77 -1.13
C LYS A 249 -3.15 5.58 -0.75
N GLU A 250 -2.58 4.45 -0.37
CA GLU A 250 -3.36 3.29 0.05
C GLU A 250 -4.01 3.48 1.43
N LYS A 251 -3.32 4.16 2.36
CA LYS A 251 -3.92 4.57 3.64
C LYS A 251 -5.12 5.49 3.43
N VAL A 252 -5.00 6.48 2.54
CA VAL A 252 -6.09 7.36 2.12
C VAL A 252 -7.26 6.57 1.53
N LYS A 253 -6.98 5.63 0.62
CA LYS A 253 -7.99 4.77 0.01
C LYS A 253 -8.72 3.91 1.04
N ARG A 254 -7.99 3.27 1.97
CA ARG A 254 -8.58 2.50 3.09
C ARG A 254 -9.43 3.37 4.01
N ALA A 255 -9.03 4.61 4.23
CA ALA A 255 -9.80 5.59 4.98
C ALA A 255 -11.01 6.15 4.22
N GLY A 256 -11.23 5.74 2.96
CA GLY A 256 -12.35 6.15 2.12
C GLY A 256 -12.14 7.46 1.38
N GLY A 257 -10.89 7.94 1.29
CA GLY A 257 -10.54 9.15 0.54
C GLY A 257 -10.44 8.90 -0.97
N ASN A 258 -10.56 9.98 -1.75
CA ASN A 258 -10.46 9.93 -3.20
C ASN A 258 -8.99 9.91 -3.64
N THR A 259 -8.56 8.81 -4.22
CA THR A 259 -7.20 8.62 -4.74
C THR A 259 -7.09 8.81 -6.25
N ASN A 260 -8.20 9.13 -6.93
CA ASN A 260 -8.26 9.31 -8.39
C ASN A 260 -8.48 10.77 -8.82
N ALA A 261 -8.31 11.71 -7.90
CA ALA A 261 -8.42 13.14 -8.19
C ALA A 261 -7.24 13.65 -9.05
N LYS A 262 -7.44 14.71 -9.82
CA LYS A 262 -6.38 15.35 -10.60
C LYS A 262 -5.28 15.97 -9.73
N LEU A 263 -5.66 16.49 -8.58
CA LEU A 263 -4.76 17.03 -7.58
C LEU A 263 -5.13 16.43 -6.23
N ARG A 264 -4.13 15.91 -5.53
CA ARG A 264 -4.26 15.36 -4.18
C ARG A 264 -3.09 15.85 -3.32
N VAL A 265 -3.40 16.25 -2.11
CA VAL A 265 -2.40 16.55 -1.08
C VAL A 265 -2.77 15.74 0.16
N SER A 266 -1.87 14.88 0.60
CA SER A 266 -2.10 13.99 1.74
C SER A 266 -1.05 14.21 2.81
N LEU A 267 -1.47 14.19 4.06
CA LEU A 267 -0.65 14.25 5.25
C LEU A 267 -0.61 12.86 5.90
N ASN A 268 0.56 12.42 6.33
CA ASN A 268 0.75 11.21 7.13
C ASN A 268 1.74 11.50 8.26
N TRP A 269 1.46 10.96 9.45
CA TRP A 269 2.37 11.01 10.60
C TRP A 269 2.37 9.68 11.35
N PHE A 270 3.31 9.49 12.29
CA PHE A 270 3.63 8.16 12.82
C PHE A 270 3.48 8.08 14.34
N ASN A 271 2.49 8.76 14.88
CA ASN A 271 2.12 8.70 16.29
C ASN A 271 0.61 8.97 16.45
N PRO A 272 0.02 8.76 17.65
CA PRO A 272 -1.40 9.00 17.88
C PRO A 272 -1.80 10.48 18.08
N ASP A 273 -0.92 11.45 17.83
CA ASP A 273 -1.25 12.86 17.86
C ASP A 273 -2.33 13.22 16.84
N ASP A 274 -2.92 14.39 17.01
CA ASP A 274 -3.89 14.99 16.12
C ASP A 274 -3.22 16.13 15.35
N LEU A 275 -2.81 15.84 14.12
CA LEU A 275 -2.29 16.82 13.18
C LEU A 275 -3.36 17.11 12.14
N ASP A 276 -3.69 18.38 11.96
CA ASP A 276 -4.63 18.83 10.96
C ASP A 276 -3.93 19.43 9.74
N ILE A 277 -4.36 19.02 8.53
CA ILE A 277 -3.97 19.68 7.30
C ILE A 277 -4.84 20.92 7.06
N HIS A 278 -4.21 22.05 6.80
CA HIS A 278 -4.85 23.29 6.41
C HIS A 278 -4.43 23.66 4.99
N CYS A 279 -5.38 24.03 4.14
CA CYS A 279 -5.08 24.52 2.81
C CYS A 279 -5.79 25.85 2.54
N TYR A 280 -5.03 26.84 2.14
CA TYR A 280 -5.55 28.11 1.63
C TYR A 280 -5.53 28.05 0.11
N ALA A 281 -6.70 27.92 -0.48
CA ALA A 281 -6.93 27.67 -1.90
C ALA A 281 -7.86 28.74 -2.50
N PRO A 282 -8.02 28.81 -3.83
CA PRO A 282 -8.94 29.78 -4.45
C PRO A 282 -10.39 29.68 -3.96
N GLU A 283 -10.84 28.53 -3.51
CA GLU A 283 -12.16 28.32 -2.90
C GLU A 283 -12.27 28.76 -1.44
N GLY A 284 -11.16 29.08 -0.81
CA GLY A 284 -11.11 29.52 0.58
C GLY A 284 -10.17 28.73 1.46
N HIS A 285 -10.31 28.87 2.78
CA HIS A 285 -9.57 28.12 3.78
C HIS A 285 -10.24 26.77 4.02
N ILE A 286 -9.53 25.68 3.70
CA ILE A 286 -9.97 24.29 3.87
C ILE A 286 -9.30 23.73 5.12
N ALA A 287 -10.09 23.22 6.05
CA ALA A 287 -9.69 22.61 7.31
C ALA A 287 -10.82 21.72 7.85
N PHE A 288 -10.62 21.10 9.00
CA PHE A 288 -11.59 20.19 9.65
C PHE A 288 -13.01 20.82 9.80
N ASN A 289 -13.08 22.12 10.06
CA ASN A 289 -14.33 22.87 10.25
C ASN A 289 -14.93 23.45 8.94
N ASN A 290 -14.17 23.44 7.85
CA ASN A 290 -14.61 23.91 6.54
C ASN A 290 -13.97 23.03 5.44
N LYS A 291 -14.56 21.88 5.19
CA LYS A 291 -14.02 20.85 4.30
C LYS A 291 -14.12 21.19 2.81
N CYS A 292 -14.98 22.14 2.43
CA CYS A 292 -15.23 22.59 1.03
C CYS A 292 -15.45 21.44 0.02
N GLY A 293 -15.83 20.24 0.47
CA GLY A 293 -15.90 19.03 -0.36
C GLY A 293 -14.55 18.49 -0.83
N VAL A 294 -13.45 18.99 -0.27
CA VAL A 294 -12.06 18.67 -0.64
C VAL A 294 -11.37 17.83 0.44
N LEU A 295 -11.50 18.19 1.72
CA LEU A 295 -10.99 17.39 2.83
C LEU A 295 -11.90 16.17 3.00
N ASP A 296 -11.47 15.02 2.52
CA ASP A 296 -12.26 13.78 2.49
C ASP A 296 -11.79 12.72 3.49
N VAL A 297 -10.57 12.85 4.04
CA VAL A 297 -10.08 12.05 5.16
C VAL A 297 -9.50 12.95 6.24
N ASP A 298 -9.90 12.70 7.49
CA ASP A 298 -9.54 13.45 8.68
C ASP A 298 -9.49 12.45 9.86
N MET A 299 -8.29 12.01 10.20
CA MET A 299 -8.06 10.95 11.20
C MET A 299 -7.52 11.53 12.51
N ASN A 300 -7.74 10.78 13.59
CA ASN A 300 -7.34 11.13 14.96
C ASN A 300 -8.07 12.33 15.58
N ALA A 301 -9.06 12.91 14.90
CA ALA A 301 -9.83 14.05 15.40
C ALA A 301 -10.56 13.77 16.74
N TRP A 302 -11.02 12.52 16.99
CA TRP A 302 -11.83 12.15 18.15
C TRP A 302 -11.54 10.73 18.67
N GLY A 303 -11.56 10.56 20.00
CA GLY A 303 -11.65 9.27 20.67
C GLY A 303 -10.40 8.83 21.45
N PRO A 304 -10.57 7.86 22.37
CA PRO A 304 -9.49 7.38 23.24
C PRO A 304 -8.45 6.48 22.54
N LYS A 305 -8.75 5.99 21.33
CA LYS A 305 -7.85 5.16 20.53
C LYS A 305 -7.61 5.84 19.20
N SER A 306 -6.46 6.49 19.10
CA SER A 306 -5.98 7.12 17.88
C SER A 306 -5.11 6.14 17.08
N ALA A 307 -5.16 6.22 15.76
CA ALA A 307 -4.25 5.49 14.89
C ALA A 307 -2.80 5.96 15.14
N THR A 308 -1.86 5.04 15.07
CA THR A 308 -0.42 5.32 15.20
C THR A 308 0.25 5.67 13.87
N ASP A 309 -0.50 5.58 12.80
CA ASP A 309 -0.07 5.84 11.43
C ASP A 309 -1.23 6.45 10.63
N PRO A 310 -1.76 7.61 11.10
CA PRO A 310 -2.94 8.23 10.54
C PRO A 310 -2.63 9.02 9.27
N VAL A 311 -3.70 9.31 8.51
CA VAL A 311 -3.64 10.16 7.32
C VAL A 311 -4.76 11.18 7.31
N GLU A 312 -4.50 12.32 6.67
CA GLU A 312 -5.51 13.25 6.17
C GLU A 312 -5.35 13.44 4.68
N ASN A 313 -6.43 13.79 4.00
CA ASN A 313 -6.42 13.90 2.55
C ASN A 313 -7.25 15.05 2.01
N LEU A 314 -6.64 15.82 1.14
CA LEU A 314 -7.27 16.82 0.30
C LEU A 314 -7.29 16.31 -1.14
N SER A 315 -8.47 16.32 -1.78
CA SER A 315 -8.60 15.87 -3.16
C SER A 315 -9.45 16.83 -4.01
N TRP A 316 -8.93 17.22 -5.16
CA TRP A 316 -9.61 18.06 -6.14
C TRP A 316 -9.77 17.30 -7.45
N VAL A 317 -10.99 17.01 -7.85
CA VAL A 317 -11.31 16.44 -9.16
C VAL A 317 -11.02 17.45 -10.26
N ASN A 318 -11.41 18.71 -10.04
CA ASN A 318 -11.17 19.84 -10.93
C ASN A 318 -10.57 21.00 -10.13
N PRO A 319 -9.24 21.02 -9.89
CA PRO A 319 -8.62 22.09 -9.14
C PRO A 319 -8.76 23.42 -9.90
N ARG A 320 -9.10 24.48 -9.17
CA ARG A 320 -9.22 25.84 -9.73
C ARG A 320 -7.85 26.44 -9.96
N ASP A 321 -7.74 27.28 -10.98
CA ASP A 321 -6.51 28.05 -11.20
C ASP A 321 -6.32 29.06 -10.05
N GLY A 322 -5.10 29.19 -9.57
CA GLY A 322 -4.76 30.09 -8.50
C GLY A 322 -3.66 29.58 -7.57
N LYS A 323 -3.48 30.26 -6.46
CA LYS A 323 -2.45 29.96 -5.46
C LYS A 323 -3.01 29.05 -4.37
N TYR A 324 -2.21 28.09 -3.99
CA TYR A 324 -2.44 27.13 -2.91
C TYR A 324 -1.32 27.20 -1.90
N ARG A 325 -1.65 27.15 -0.63
CA ARG A 325 -0.70 27.10 0.48
C ARG A 325 -1.17 26.07 1.49
N VAL A 326 -0.31 25.14 1.82
CA VAL A 326 -0.59 24.03 2.73
C VAL A 326 0.23 24.17 3.99
N ALA A 327 -0.43 24.05 5.13
CA ALA A 327 0.18 24.06 6.46
C ALA A 327 -0.30 22.86 7.28
N VAL A 328 0.49 22.44 8.25
CA VAL A 328 0.17 21.38 9.21
C VAL A 328 0.10 21.96 10.60
N HIS A 329 -1.03 21.77 11.26
CA HIS A 329 -1.30 22.26 12.61
C HIS A 329 -1.33 21.14 13.61
N GLN A 330 -0.67 21.32 14.77
CA GLN A 330 -0.74 20.40 15.91
C GLN A 330 -1.97 20.75 16.76
N TYR A 331 -3.06 20.04 16.58
CA TYR A 331 -4.28 20.28 17.37
C TYR A 331 -4.19 19.65 18.76
N THR A 332 -3.83 18.36 18.83
CA THR A 332 -3.68 17.65 20.12
C THR A 332 -2.39 16.84 20.15
N CYS A 333 -1.57 17.10 21.15
CA CYS A 333 -0.37 16.32 21.46
C CYS A 333 -0.71 15.23 22.47
N ARG A 334 -0.61 13.97 22.09
CA ARG A 334 -0.92 12.81 22.94
C ARG A 334 0.32 12.05 23.37
N THR A 335 1.46 12.27 22.69
CA THR A 335 2.71 11.57 22.99
C THR A 335 3.88 12.53 23.13
N LYS A 336 4.95 12.06 23.78
CA LYS A 336 6.22 12.81 23.88
C LYS A 336 7.08 12.61 22.63
N ASP A 337 6.91 11.47 21.94
CA ASP A 337 7.57 11.18 20.69
C ASP A 337 6.86 11.91 19.55
N ARG A 338 7.59 12.78 18.86
CA ARG A 338 7.08 13.66 17.81
C ARG A 338 7.92 13.50 16.55
N PRO A 339 7.68 12.44 15.77
CA PRO A 339 8.51 12.09 14.61
C PRO A 339 8.34 13.03 13.41
N GLY A 340 7.50 14.06 13.50
CA GLY A 340 7.17 14.93 12.39
C GLY A 340 6.08 14.36 11.49
N PHE A 341 6.15 14.67 10.18
CA PHE A 341 5.13 14.26 9.22
C PHE A 341 5.70 14.11 7.81
N VAL A 342 4.92 13.48 6.94
CA VAL A 342 5.16 13.42 5.49
C VAL A 342 3.97 14.05 4.77
N ILE A 343 4.25 14.93 3.79
CA ILE A 343 3.26 15.42 2.83
C ILE A 343 3.53 14.78 1.47
N GLU A 344 2.47 14.24 0.87
CA GLU A 344 2.47 13.69 -0.46
C GLU A 344 1.60 14.55 -1.37
N VAL A 345 2.15 14.98 -2.50
CA VAL A 345 1.46 15.74 -3.53
C VAL A 345 1.39 14.90 -4.79
N GLU A 346 0.20 14.67 -5.31
CA GLU A 346 -0.02 13.99 -6.59
C GLU A 346 -0.79 14.93 -7.52
N ASN A 347 -0.23 15.21 -8.68
CA ASN A 347 -0.88 15.99 -9.72
C ASN A 347 -0.78 15.28 -11.06
N ASN A 348 -1.91 14.95 -11.65
CA ASN A 348 -2.00 14.22 -12.92
C ASN A 348 -1.15 12.93 -12.94
N GLY A 349 -1.11 12.20 -11.82
CA GLY A 349 -0.35 10.96 -11.65
C GLY A 349 1.13 11.13 -11.30
N GLN A 350 1.67 12.34 -11.31
CA GLN A 350 3.01 12.62 -10.81
C GLN A 350 2.98 12.82 -9.30
N LEU A 351 3.81 12.07 -8.60
CA LEU A 351 3.87 12.03 -7.14
C LEU A 351 5.15 12.65 -6.63
N SER A 352 5.04 13.50 -5.61
CA SER A 352 6.17 14.05 -4.86
C SER A 352 5.92 13.93 -3.36
N GLN A 353 6.94 13.59 -2.59
CA GLN A 353 6.87 13.49 -1.13
C GLN A 353 7.86 14.43 -0.47
N TYR A 354 7.44 15.02 0.64
CA TYR A 354 8.23 15.95 1.44
C TYR A 354 8.10 15.57 2.91
N SER A 355 9.23 15.41 3.59
CA SER A 355 9.28 15.02 5.00
C SER A 355 9.71 16.18 5.87
N TYR A 356 9.01 16.36 7.00
CA TYR A 356 9.40 17.24 8.09
C TYR A 356 9.75 16.39 9.29
N GLN A 357 10.98 16.44 9.76
CA GLN A 357 11.51 15.50 10.77
C GLN A 357 11.52 16.07 12.19
N ASN A 358 11.13 17.32 12.38
CA ASN A 358 11.10 17.95 13.69
C ASN A 358 9.71 17.85 14.32
N ALA A 359 9.63 18.06 15.63
CA ALA A 359 8.35 18.18 16.32
C ALA A 359 7.52 19.34 15.75
N VAL A 360 6.25 19.10 15.48
CA VAL A 360 5.33 20.17 15.12
C VAL A 360 4.97 20.97 16.38
N SER A 361 5.28 22.25 16.37
CA SER A 361 4.91 23.20 17.43
C SER A 361 3.93 24.19 16.84
N ASN A 362 2.66 24.10 17.21
CA ASN A 362 1.58 24.92 16.68
C ASN A 362 1.33 24.67 15.18
N THR A 363 1.89 25.46 14.28
CA THR A 363 1.68 25.35 12.84
C THR A 363 3.00 25.37 12.09
N VAL A 364 3.15 24.47 11.12
CA VAL A 364 4.26 24.41 10.19
C VAL A 364 3.75 24.69 8.78
N GLU A 365 4.22 25.77 8.16
CA GLU A 365 4.01 25.97 6.72
C GLU A 365 4.78 24.88 5.96
N ALA A 366 4.10 24.18 5.06
CA ALA A 366 4.70 23.03 4.40
C ALA A 366 5.07 23.33 2.94
N ILE A 367 4.06 23.51 2.09
CA ILE A 367 4.26 23.77 0.65
C ILE A 367 3.34 24.88 0.16
N ALA A 368 3.79 25.56 -0.88
CA ALA A 368 2.97 26.50 -1.64
C ALA A 368 3.15 26.25 -3.13
N PHE A 369 2.08 26.36 -3.90
CA PHE A 369 2.12 26.16 -5.35
C PHE A 369 1.02 26.94 -6.05
N THR A 370 1.17 27.06 -7.36
CA THR A 370 0.14 27.65 -8.23
C THR A 370 -0.40 26.56 -9.15
N VAL A 371 -1.72 26.51 -9.32
CA VAL A 371 -2.37 25.66 -10.32
C VAL A 371 -2.75 26.53 -11.51
N LYS A 372 -2.45 26.04 -12.71
CA LYS A 372 -2.85 26.65 -13.97
C LYS A 372 -3.25 25.56 -14.97
N GLY A 373 -4.49 25.60 -15.44
CA GLY A 373 -5.04 24.57 -16.34
C GLY A 373 -5.07 23.18 -15.71
N GLY A 374 -5.20 23.07 -14.37
CA GLY A 374 -5.18 21.81 -13.65
C GLY A 374 -3.79 21.23 -13.38
N VAL A 375 -2.72 21.97 -13.71
CA VAL A 375 -1.32 21.57 -13.51
C VAL A 375 -0.65 22.44 -12.48
N ILE A 376 0.12 21.83 -11.57
CA ILE A 376 0.95 22.55 -10.60
C ILE A 376 2.09 23.25 -11.32
N THR A 377 2.24 24.53 -11.03
CA THR A 377 3.38 25.36 -11.43
C THR A 377 3.98 26.04 -10.20
N ASN A 378 5.28 26.36 -10.23
CA ASN A 378 5.96 27.09 -9.17
C ASN A 378 5.77 26.51 -7.75
N LEU A 379 5.89 25.18 -7.61
CA LEU A 379 5.86 24.56 -6.30
C LEU A 379 7.10 24.97 -5.50
N SER A 380 6.86 25.50 -4.32
CA SER A 380 7.88 25.86 -3.33
C SER A 380 7.69 25.06 -2.05
N VAL A 381 8.80 24.62 -1.49
CA VAL A 381 8.85 23.85 -0.24
C VAL A 381 9.35 24.75 0.86
N CYS A 382 8.65 24.77 1.99
CA CYS A 382 9.02 25.63 3.11
C CYS A 382 10.28 25.11 3.84
N PRO A 383 11.04 25.98 4.53
CA PRO A 383 12.22 25.56 5.27
C PRO A 383 11.93 24.44 6.28
N GLY A 384 12.79 23.46 6.34
CA GLY A 384 12.67 22.31 7.24
C GLY A 384 12.02 21.08 6.62
N LEU A 385 11.39 21.19 5.44
CA LEU A 385 10.95 20.03 4.68
C LEU A 385 12.03 19.59 3.69
N VAL A 386 12.21 18.29 3.57
CA VAL A 386 13.18 17.63 2.67
C VAL A 386 12.43 16.72 1.70
N GLY A 387 12.81 16.74 0.43
CA GLY A 387 12.20 15.91 -0.62
C GLY A 387 11.95 16.65 -1.93
N GLY A 388 11.12 16.09 -2.80
CA GLY A 388 10.85 16.66 -4.13
C GLY A 388 12.09 16.68 -5.01
N GLY A 389 12.44 17.81 -5.59
CA GLY A 389 13.65 18.00 -6.44
C GLY A 389 14.93 18.30 -5.68
N ILE A 390 14.97 18.17 -4.35
CA ILE A 390 16.19 18.37 -3.55
C ILE A 390 16.99 17.07 -3.57
N SER A 391 18.31 17.20 -3.83
CA SER A 391 19.22 16.05 -3.77
C SER A 391 19.22 15.41 -2.38
N GLN A 392 19.07 14.11 -2.32
CA GLN A 392 19.08 13.31 -1.10
C GLN A 392 19.60 11.89 -1.40
N GLU A 393 19.97 11.19 -0.37
CA GLU A 393 20.34 9.79 -0.49
C GLU A 393 19.08 8.91 -0.34
N LYS A 394 18.90 7.96 -1.26
CA LYS A 394 17.86 6.94 -1.22
C LYS A 394 18.42 5.61 -1.67
N TRP A 395 18.37 4.60 -0.80
CA TRP A 395 18.86 3.24 -1.06
C TRP A 395 20.32 3.21 -1.57
N GLY A 396 21.19 4.04 -0.98
CA GLY A 396 22.58 4.20 -1.40
C GLY A 396 22.78 5.05 -2.66
N ILE A 397 21.72 5.49 -3.32
CA ILE A 397 21.76 6.34 -4.50
C ILE A 397 21.61 7.80 -4.10
N THR A 398 22.52 8.65 -4.55
CA THR A 398 22.34 10.11 -4.49
C THR A 398 21.44 10.54 -5.63
N THR A 399 20.32 11.22 -5.32
CA THR A 399 19.38 11.72 -6.32
C THR A 399 19.91 12.99 -7.02
N GLU A 400 19.18 13.48 -8.03
CA GLU A 400 19.54 14.63 -8.87
C GLU A 400 20.84 14.43 -9.67
N GLN A 401 21.14 13.18 -10.03
CA GLN A 401 22.26 12.83 -10.90
C GLN A 401 21.99 11.60 -11.74
N PHE A 402 22.84 11.38 -12.74
CA PHE A 402 22.83 10.16 -13.52
C PHE A 402 23.48 9.01 -12.75
N VAL A 403 22.81 7.86 -12.76
CA VAL A 403 23.27 6.63 -12.12
C VAL A 403 23.27 5.52 -13.16
N LYS A 404 24.32 4.70 -13.14
CA LYS A 404 24.49 3.61 -14.09
C LYS A 404 23.37 2.57 -13.94
N VAL A 405 22.76 2.23 -15.08
CA VAL A 405 21.82 1.12 -15.21
C VAL A 405 22.62 -0.16 -15.50
N ASN A 406 22.43 -1.19 -14.69
CA ASN A 406 23.06 -2.48 -14.92
C ASN A 406 22.17 -3.44 -15.74
N THR A 407 20.86 -3.31 -15.62
CA THR A 407 19.90 -4.17 -16.29
C THR A 407 18.61 -3.40 -16.59
N LEU A 408 18.08 -3.61 -17.81
CA LEU A 408 16.75 -3.15 -18.20
C LEU A 408 15.89 -4.37 -18.53
N MET A 409 14.72 -4.47 -17.89
CA MET A 409 13.80 -5.59 -18.05
C MET A 409 12.33 -5.19 -17.96
N PHE A 410 11.44 -6.04 -18.43
CA PHE A 410 10.03 -5.99 -18.09
C PHE A 410 9.78 -6.55 -16.69
N SER A 411 8.66 -6.15 -16.09
CA SER A 411 8.16 -6.80 -14.88
C SER A 411 7.86 -8.30 -15.13
N PRO A 412 7.99 -9.15 -14.10
CA PRO A 412 7.83 -10.61 -14.23
C PRO A 412 6.48 -11.07 -14.83
N ASN A 413 5.42 -10.29 -14.67
CA ASN A 413 4.11 -10.56 -15.26
C ASN A 413 4.07 -10.41 -16.80
N HIS A 414 5.15 -9.93 -17.41
CA HIS A 414 5.35 -9.84 -18.86
C HIS A 414 6.52 -10.70 -19.36
N TRP A 415 7.18 -11.45 -18.50
CA TRP A 415 8.10 -12.48 -18.95
C TRP A 415 7.32 -13.63 -19.61
N ASP A 416 7.99 -14.41 -20.42
CA ASP A 416 7.41 -15.61 -21.03
C ASP A 416 6.12 -15.36 -21.85
N GLY A 417 5.87 -14.12 -22.26
CA GLY A 417 4.71 -13.75 -23.05
C GLY A 417 3.37 -13.72 -22.33
N GLN A 418 3.36 -13.77 -21.00
CA GLN A 418 2.13 -13.89 -20.18
C GLN A 418 1.22 -12.65 -20.22
N CYS A 419 1.78 -11.45 -20.31
CA CYS A 419 1.03 -10.18 -20.42
C CYS A 419 -0.12 -10.02 -19.41
N THR A 420 0.11 -10.38 -18.15
CA THR A 420 -0.89 -10.31 -17.09
C THR A 420 -0.81 -8.98 -16.36
N GLY A 421 -1.88 -8.16 -16.42
CA GLY A 421 -1.93 -6.85 -15.77
C GLY A 421 -1.06 -5.79 -16.45
N ASN A 422 -0.72 -4.73 -15.72
CA ASN A 422 0.05 -3.62 -16.25
C ASN A 422 1.51 -4.01 -16.51
N LYS A 423 2.04 -3.56 -17.62
CA LYS A 423 3.45 -3.69 -17.96
C LYS A 423 4.27 -2.64 -17.22
N HIS A 424 5.39 -3.06 -16.65
CA HIS A 424 6.38 -2.17 -16.06
C HIS A 424 7.73 -2.39 -16.73
N TRP A 425 8.51 -1.32 -16.82
CA TRP A 425 9.93 -1.37 -17.20
C TRP A 425 10.76 -1.09 -15.97
N PHE A 426 11.73 -1.96 -15.70
CA PHE A 426 12.65 -1.85 -14.58
C PHE A 426 14.03 -1.48 -15.06
N PHE A 427 14.50 -0.32 -14.61
CA PHE A 427 15.87 0.16 -14.78
C PHE A 427 16.61 -0.13 -13.48
N LEU A 428 17.26 -1.29 -13.40
CA LEU A 428 18.00 -1.68 -12.21
C LEU A 428 19.33 -0.93 -12.17
N LEU A 429 19.64 -0.36 -11.01
CA LEU A 429 20.76 0.56 -10.85
C LEU A 429 21.91 -0.10 -10.11
N ASP A 430 23.12 0.29 -10.45
CA ASP A 430 24.30 -0.08 -9.67
C ASP A 430 24.22 0.53 -8.27
N ASP A 431 24.65 -0.24 -7.27
CA ASP A 431 24.71 0.16 -5.85
C ASP A 431 23.37 0.63 -5.25
N CYS A 432 22.25 0.32 -5.88
CA CYS A 432 20.93 0.60 -5.37
C CYS A 432 20.49 -0.51 -4.41
N LEU A 433 20.47 -0.21 -3.11
CA LEU A 433 20.23 -1.18 -2.05
C LEU A 433 19.06 -0.71 -1.17
N ASN A 434 17.92 -1.33 -1.34
CA ASN A 434 16.80 -1.14 -0.43
C ASN A 434 17.19 -1.64 0.96
N ASP A 435 17.28 -0.74 1.92
CA ASP A 435 17.67 -0.98 3.31
C ASP A 435 16.48 -1.23 4.25
N GLU A 436 15.27 -1.25 3.68
CA GLU A 436 14.04 -1.49 4.42
C GLU A 436 13.43 -2.85 4.04
N PRO A 437 12.78 -3.56 4.98
CA PRO A 437 11.99 -4.74 4.65
C PRO A 437 10.91 -4.42 3.65
N ALA A 438 10.80 -5.20 2.58
CA ALA A 438 9.83 -4.99 1.52
C ALA A 438 8.84 -6.14 1.43
N ARG A 439 7.61 -5.85 1.03
CA ARG A 439 6.58 -6.85 0.79
C ARG A 439 6.93 -7.67 -0.44
N GLY A 440 7.05 -8.98 -0.28
CA GLY A 440 7.48 -9.87 -1.36
C GLY A 440 6.43 -10.19 -2.41
N LEU A 441 5.18 -9.77 -2.21
CA LEU A 441 4.07 -10.04 -3.12
C LEU A 441 2.93 -9.01 -3.00
N TYR A 442 2.11 -8.92 -4.05
CA TYR A 442 0.87 -8.15 -4.09
C TYR A 442 -0.33 -9.09 -4.19
N ASN A 443 -1.36 -8.84 -3.38
CA ASN A 443 -2.54 -9.69 -3.27
C ASN A 443 -3.35 -9.78 -4.58
N GLU A 444 -3.40 -8.72 -5.38
CA GLU A 444 -4.14 -8.70 -6.63
C GLU A 444 -3.56 -9.59 -7.73
N PHE A 445 -2.31 -9.99 -7.59
CA PHE A 445 -1.61 -10.82 -8.57
C PHE A 445 -1.50 -12.29 -8.16
N LEU A 446 -2.05 -12.66 -7.00
CA LEU A 446 -2.10 -14.06 -6.56
C LEU A 446 -3.04 -14.90 -7.43
N LEU A 447 -2.81 -16.20 -7.44
CA LEU A 447 -3.68 -17.16 -8.10
C LEU A 447 -5.16 -16.94 -7.75
N PRO A 448 -6.10 -17.14 -8.69
CA PRO A 448 -7.53 -16.91 -8.46
C PRO A 448 -8.10 -17.66 -7.25
N GLU A 449 -7.60 -18.85 -6.96
CA GLU A 449 -7.99 -19.70 -5.82
C GLU A 449 -7.69 -19.05 -4.46
N LEU A 450 -6.74 -18.09 -4.43
CA LEU A 450 -6.38 -17.35 -3.23
C LEU A 450 -7.17 -16.04 -3.04
N ASN A 451 -8.06 -15.71 -3.97
CA ASN A 451 -8.82 -14.44 -3.94
C ASN A 451 -9.65 -14.27 -2.67
N THR A 452 -10.26 -15.36 -2.17
CA THR A 452 -11.07 -15.35 -0.94
C THR A 452 -10.25 -15.08 0.31
N HIS A 453 -8.94 -15.27 0.24
CA HIS A 453 -8.00 -15.13 1.36
C HIS A 453 -7.15 -13.86 1.30
N ARG A 454 -7.41 -12.94 0.38
CA ARG A 454 -6.59 -11.72 0.17
C ARG A 454 -6.31 -10.93 1.45
N LYS A 455 -7.32 -10.75 2.29
CA LYS A 455 -7.18 -10.02 3.55
C LYS A 455 -6.25 -10.73 4.54
N VAL A 456 -6.20 -12.07 4.49
CA VAL A 456 -5.33 -12.87 5.37
C VAL A 456 -3.87 -12.69 4.99
N PHE A 457 -3.53 -12.51 3.72
CA PHE A 457 -2.16 -12.24 3.28
C PHE A 457 -1.57 -10.95 3.85
N GLU A 458 -2.41 -9.99 4.24
CA GLU A 458 -1.96 -8.80 4.96
C GLU A 458 -1.45 -9.14 6.38
N VAL A 459 -2.07 -10.10 7.05
CA VAL A 459 -1.64 -10.60 8.37
C VAL A 459 -0.44 -11.53 8.26
N LEU A 460 -0.35 -12.31 7.19
CA LEU A 460 0.80 -13.17 6.90
C LEU A 460 2.03 -12.37 6.41
N GLY A 461 1.94 -11.04 6.41
CA GLY A 461 2.95 -10.13 5.89
C GLY A 461 4.36 -10.41 6.39
N SER A 462 4.54 -10.79 7.65
CA SER A 462 5.86 -11.14 8.20
C SER A 462 6.50 -12.36 7.53
N LYS A 463 5.70 -13.33 7.05
CA LYS A 463 6.20 -14.52 6.31
C LYS A 463 6.56 -14.21 4.86
N THR A 464 5.97 -13.14 4.30
CA THR A 464 6.17 -12.74 2.91
C THR A 464 7.11 -11.55 2.75
N MET A 465 7.62 -10.99 3.85
CA MET A 465 8.54 -9.84 3.84
C MET A 465 9.94 -10.27 3.40
N CYS A 466 10.49 -9.51 2.46
CA CYS A 466 11.89 -9.61 2.07
C CYS A 466 12.75 -8.78 3.02
N GLN A 467 13.76 -9.40 3.64
CA GLN A 467 14.72 -8.69 4.48
C GLN A 467 15.83 -8.08 3.63
N PRO A 468 16.36 -6.91 4.02
CA PRO A 468 17.47 -6.27 3.29
C PRO A 468 18.68 -7.19 3.11
N THR A 469 19.26 -7.17 1.90
CA THR A 469 20.47 -7.90 1.53
C THR A 469 21.36 -7.00 0.67
N GLN A 470 22.67 -7.27 0.68
CA GLN A 470 23.64 -6.54 -0.16
C GLN A 470 23.55 -6.96 -1.63
N GLU A 471 23.21 -8.21 -1.90
CA GLU A 471 23.08 -8.77 -3.25
C GLU A 471 21.62 -8.73 -3.69
N GLN A 472 21.12 -7.54 -4.03
CA GLN A 472 19.74 -7.38 -4.45
C GLN A 472 19.64 -6.63 -5.79
N LEU A 473 18.55 -6.87 -6.50
CA LEU A 473 18.19 -6.15 -7.72
C LEU A 473 17.16 -5.07 -7.39
N SER A 474 17.62 -3.84 -7.30
CA SER A 474 16.80 -2.67 -7.03
C SER A 474 17.10 -1.55 -8.02
N GLY A 475 16.15 -0.64 -8.20
CA GLY A 475 16.29 0.47 -9.14
C GLY A 475 15.00 1.24 -9.31
N LEU A 476 14.70 1.68 -10.54
CA LEU A 476 13.52 2.46 -10.88
C LEU A 476 12.55 1.65 -11.73
N GLY A 477 11.27 1.72 -11.42
CA GLY A 477 10.20 1.11 -12.19
C GLY A 477 9.19 2.13 -12.71
N PHE A 478 8.72 1.90 -13.94
CA PHE A 478 7.76 2.76 -14.63
C PHE A 478 6.63 1.92 -15.22
N SER A 479 5.39 2.35 -14.99
CA SER A 479 4.19 1.64 -15.43
C SER A 479 3.64 2.22 -16.73
N SER A 480 3.17 1.38 -17.64
CA SER A 480 2.48 1.78 -18.86
C SER A 480 1.22 2.62 -18.66
N THR A 481 0.74 2.75 -17.44
CA THR A 481 -0.53 3.45 -17.12
C THR A 481 -0.34 4.80 -16.45
N LYS A 482 0.90 5.21 -16.08
CA LYS A 482 1.13 6.41 -15.26
C LYS A 482 1.64 7.64 -16.01
N GLY A 483 1.91 7.57 -17.30
CA GLY A 483 2.37 8.73 -18.10
C GLY A 483 3.64 9.40 -17.53
N ALA A 484 4.54 8.65 -16.92
CA ALA A 484 5.78 9.14 -16.37
C ALA A 484 6.85 9.35 -17.44
N SER A 485 7.92 10.09 -17.13
CA SER A 485 9.08 10.23 -17.99
C SER A 485 10.38 9.93 -17.25
N LEU A 486 11.42 9.52 -17.99
CA LEU A 486 12.75 9.27 -17.47
C LEU A 486 13.80 9.85 -18.41
N LEU A 487 14.70 10.66 -17.86
CA LEU A 487 15.85 11.15 -18.59
C LEU A 487 16.97 10.10 -18.52
N VAL A 488 17.49 9.68 -19.68
CA VAL A 488 18.59 8.72 -19.75
C VAL A 488 19.71 9.23 -20.66
N GLN A 489 20.94 8.88 -20.33
CA GLN A 489 22.09 9.03 -21.21
C GLN A 489 22.49 7.66 -21.74
N VAL A 490 22.60 7.53 -23.04
CA VAL A 490 22.99 6.29 -23.72
C VAL A 490 24.30 6.52 -24.45
N THR A 491 25.27 5.66 -24.18
CA THR A 491 26.54 5.61 -24.90
C THR A 491 26.51 4.42 -25.86
N ASN A 492 26.80 4.64 -27.11
CA ASN A 492 27.09 3.59 -28.11
C ASN A 492 28.56 3.64 -28.50
N ASP A 493 28.96 2.95 -29.56
CA ASP A 493 30.38 2.88 -29.99
C ASP A 493 31.00 4.24 -30.34
N THR A 494 30.21 5.22 -30.73
CA THR A 494 30.69 6.49 -31.29
C THR A 494 30.18 7.74 -30.58
N THR A 495 29.01 7.66 -29.93
CA THR A 495 28.32 8.84 -29.40
C THR A 495 27.74 8.59 -28.01
N ARG A 496 27.59 9.68 -27.26
CA ARG A 496 26.77 9.73 -26.04
C ARG A 496 25.61 10.70 -26.29
N LYS A 497 24.38 10.22 -26.09
CA LYS A 497 23.17 10.97 -26.37
C LYS A 497 22.19 10.90 -25.21
N THR A 498 21.47 11.99 -24.98
CA THR A 498 20.48 12.09 -23.91
C THR A 498 19.07 11.98 -24.50
N TYR A 499 18.24 11.15 -23.89
CA TYR A 499 16.84 10.94 -24.25
C TYR A 499 15.94 11.23 -23.05
N ASN A 500 14.77 11.79 -23.34
CA ASN A 500 13.66 11.87 -22.39
C ASN A 500 12.60 10.85 -22.79
N ILE A 501 12.53 9.74 -22.07
CA ILE A 501 11.64 8.62 -22.38
C ILE A 501 10.26 8.90 -21.79
N SER A 502 9.20 8.77 -22.58
CA SER A 502 7.82 8.75 -22.12
C SER A 502 7.28 7.30 -22.05
N PHE A 503 6.63 6.95 -20.94
CA PHE A 503 6.08 5.61 -20.67
C PHE A 503 4.58 5.55 -20.93
#